data_1f82d052d32f8c690d536aa965d8e81f
#
_entry.id   1f82d052d32f8c690d536aa965d8e81f
#
_cell.length_a   1.000
_cell.length_b   1.000
_cell.length_c   1.000
_cell.angle_alpha   90.00
_cell.angle_beta   90.00
_cell.angle_gamma   90.00
#
_symmetry.space_group_name_H-M   'P 1'
#
loop_
_entity.id
_entity.type
_entity.pdbx_description
1 polymer ?
#
loop_
_entity_poly.entity_id
_entity_poly.type
_entity_poly.pdbx_seq_one_letter_code
_entity_poly.pdbx_strand_id
1 'polypeptide(L)'
;MKTIKKNKKLPLTQAALRRKAINAGVKFIAEQTVFISEDTKFGKNVLIEPYVVIASKVSVGNNVTIKSFSHLEGSKIGNNVVIGPYARLRPGTKINNDVKIGNFV
;
A
#
# COMPACT_ATOMS: atom_id res chain seq x y z
N MET A 1 -25.22 26.24 -6.72
CA MET A 1 -24.64 26.23 -6.42
C MET A 1 -23.73 25.86 -6.29
N LYS A 2 -23.45 25.73 -6.42
CA LYS A 2 -22.59 25.39 -6.34
C LYS A 2 -21.70 25.37 -5.63
N THR A 3 -21.48 25.45 -5.42
CA THR A 3 -20.62 25.75 -4.60
C THR A 3 -20.28 24.77 -3.77
N ILE A 4 -20.84 24.15 -3.50
CA ILE A 4 -20.70 23.18 -2.75
C ILE A 4 -19.63 22.34 -3.00
N LYS A 5 -19.46 21.84 -4.00
CA LYS A 5 -18.53 21.00 -4.23
C LYS A 5 -17.24 21.36 -4.09
N LYS A 6 -16.97 22.46 -4.31
CA LYS A 6 -15.70 22.83 -4.26
C LYS A 6 -15.11 22.68 -2.99
N ASN A 7 -15.77 22.81 -2.04
CA ASN A 7 -15.18 22.78 -0.79
C ASN A 7 -15.15 21.47 -0.18
N LYS A 8 -15.88 20.59 -0.71
CA LYS A 8 -15.92 19.37 -0.11
C LYS A 8 -15.30 18.38 -0.89
N LYS A 9 -14.26 17.81 -0.42
CA LYS A 9 -13.62 16.77 -1.04
C LYS A 9 -14.21 15.52 -0.55
N LEU A 10 -14.84 14.73 -1.35
CA LEU A 10 -15.37 13.44 -0.97
C LEU A 10 -14.24 12.46 -0.82
N PRO A 11 -14.31 11.51 0.12
CA PRO A 11 -13.30 10.49 0.23
C PRO A 11 -13.21 9.69 -1.05
N LEU A 12 -12.02 9.33 -1.45
CA LEU A 12 -11.85 8.52 -2.65
C LEU A 12 -12.28 7.09 -2.35
N THR A 13 -12.92 6.47 -3.34
CA THR A 13 -13.31 5.08 -3.20
C THR A 13 -12.09 4.18 -3.33
N GLN A 14 -12.20 2.95 -2.88
CA GLN A 14 -11.14 1.99 -3.05
C GLN A 14 -10.85 1.77 -4.54
N ALA A 15 -11.89 1.74 -5.37
CA ALA A 15 -11.69 1.58 -6.79
C ALA A 15 -10.82 2.70 -7.36
N ALA A 16 -11.07 3.94 -6.96
CA ALA A 16 -10.29 5.07 -7.43
C ALA A 16 -8.85 5.01 -6.92
N LEU A 17 -8.68 4.61 -5.67
CA LEU A 17 -7.34 4.50 -5.10
C LEU A 17 -6.53 3.40 -5.78
N ARG A 18 -7.17 2.27 -6.09
CA ARG A 18 -6.49 1.19 -6.78
C ARG A 18 -6.10 1.59 -8.19
N ARG A 19 -6.97 2.36 -8.86
CA ARG A 19 -6.67 2.82 -10.21
C ARG A 19 -5.46 3.76 -10.19
N LYS A 20 -5.41 4.63 -9.21
CA LYS A 20 -4.31 5.55 -9.08
C LYS A 20 -3.01 4.78 -8.82
N ALA A 21 -3.07 3.75 -8.01
CA ALA A 21 -1.91 2.93 -7.71
C ALA A 21 -1.44 2.19 -8.97
N ILE A 22 -2.35 1.65 -9.75
CA ILE A 22 -2.01 0.94 -10.98
C ILE A 22 -1.31 1.90 -11.95
N ASN A 23 -1.81 3.12 -12.05
CA ASN A 23 -1.20 4.10 -12.92
C ASN A 23 0.19 4.50 -12.44
N ALA A 24 0.46 4.35 -11.17
CA ALA A 24 1.78 4.67 -10.61
C ALA A 24 2.77 3.50 -10.72
N GLY A 25 2.32 2.33 -11.15
CA GLY A 25 3.22 1.19 -11.32
C GLY A 25 2.98 0.03 -10.37
N VAL A 26 1.83 -0.01 -9.71
CA VAL A 26 1.47 -1.09 -8.82
C VAL A 26 0.70 -2.15 -9.58
N LYS A 27 1.03 -3.42 -9.32
CA LYS A 27 0.31 -4.53 -9.91
C LYS A 27 -0.39 -5.26 -8.79
N PHE A 28 -1.69 -5.47 -8.93
CA PHE A 28 -2.48 -6.24 -7.98
C PHE A 28 -2.80 -7.59 -8.59
N ILE A 29 -2.68 -8.65 -7.82
CA ILE A 29 -3.12 -9.96 -8.31
C ILE A 29 -4.64 -10.05 -8.21
N ALA A 30 -5.21 -9.53 -7.12
CA ALA A 30 -6.65 -9.52 -6.94
C ALA A 30 -7.04 -8.21 -6.25
N GLU A 31 -7.17 -7.18 -7.04
CA GLU A 31 -7.31 -5.83 -6.49
C GLU A 31 -8.51 -5.65 -5.55
N GLN A 32 -9.58 -6.39 -5.78
CA GLN A 32 -10.76 -6.24 -4.93
C GLN A 32 -10.52 -6.71 -3.51
N THR A 33 -9.46 -7.47 -3.28
CA THR A 33 -9.16 -7.99 -1.96
C THR A 33 -8.15 -7.14 -1.19
N VAL A 34 -7.73 -6.03 -1.78
CA VAL A 34 -6.70 -5.17 -1.18
C VAL A 34 -7.31 -3.85 -0.77
N PHE A 35 -7.02 -3.45 0.46
CA PHE A 35 -7.44 -2.15 0.97
C PHE A 35 -6.22 -1.24 1.03
N ILE A 36 -6.32 -0.04 0.47
CA ILE A 36 -5.25 0.94 0.55
C ILE A 36 -5.80 2.26 1.06
N SER A 37 -4.94 3.05 1.67
CA SER A 37 -5.33 4.33 2.24
C SER A 37 -5.11 5.45 1.21
N GLU A 38 -5.78 6.57 1.40
CA GLU A 38 -5.62 7.71 0.50
C GLU A 38 -4.20 8.25 0.53
N ASP A 39 -3.52 8.13 1.63
CA ASP A 39 -2.18 8.69 1.79
C ASP A 39 -1.06 7.71 1.49
N THR A 40 -1.38 6.52 0.98
CA THR A 40 -0.35 5.55 0.65
C THR A 40 0.49 6.07 -0.52
N LYS A 41 1.80 5.98 -0.39
CA LYS A 41 2.71 6.37 -1.46
C LYS A 41 3.38 5.13 -1.99
N PHE A 42 3.34 4.97 -3.30
CA PHE A 42 3.95 3.82 -3.95
C PHE A 42 5.06 4.23 -4.89
N GLY A 43 6.13 3.46 -4.88
CA GLY A 43 7.14 3.55 -5.92
C GLY A 43 6.71 2.74 -7.13
N LYS A 44 7.65 2.39 -7.98
CA LYS A 44 7.38 1.65 -9.20
C LYS A 44 7.64 0.18 -9.02
N ASN A 45 6.97 -0.62 -9.83
CA ASN A 45 7.17 -2.06 -9.85
C ASN A 45 6.86 -2.68 -8.49
N VAL A 46 5.68 -2.37 -7.98
CA VAL A 46 5.21 -2.91 -6.71
C VAL A 46 4.18 -3.99 -7.01
N LEU A 47 4.33 -5.15 -6.40
CA LEU A 47 3.38 -6.25 -6.55
C LEU A 47 2.68 -6.48 -5.24
N ILE A 48 1.35 -6.49 -5.26
CA ILE A 48 0.56 -6.72 -4.06
C ILE A 48 -0.30 -7.95 -4.26
N GLU A 49 -0.10 -8.93 -3.40
CA GLU A 49 -0.86 -10.18 -3.45
C GLU A 49 -2.23 -10.00 -2.80
N PRO A 50 -3.12 -11.00 -2.91
CA PRO A 50 -4.47 -10.87 -2.37
C PRO A 50 -4.50 -10.70 -0.85
N TYR A 51 -5.56 -10.04 -0.38
CA TYR A 51 -5.84 -9.89 1.05
C TYR A 51 -4.74 -9.14 1.82
N VAL A 52 -4.37 -7.99 1.28
CA VAL A 52 -3.40 -7.11 1.93
C VAL A 52 -4.13 -5.85 2.37
N VAL A 53 -3.82 -5.38 3.56
CA VAL A 53 -4.36 -4.11 4.06
C VAL A 53 -3.21 -3.13 4.25
N ILE A 54 -3.31 -1.99 3.61
CA ILE A 54 -2.34 -0.92 3.79
C ILE A 54 -3.08 0.25 4.43
N ALA A 55 -2.88 0.41 5.72
CA ALA A 55 -3.53 1.46 6.47
C ALA A 55 -2.79 2.77 6.29
N SER A 56 -3.06 3.75 7.12
CA SER A 56 -2.53 5.10 6.89
C SER A 56 -1.03 5.22 7.09
N LYS A 57 -0.48 6.23 6.46
CA LYS A 57 0.93 6.63 6.61
C LYS A 57 1.92 5.54 6.24
N VAL A 58 1.71 4.93 5.09
CA VAL A 58 2.62 3.93 4.55
C VAL A 58 3.27 4.47 3.28
N SER A 59 4.58 4.32 3.21
CA SER A 59 5.35 4.70 2.03
C SER A 59 6.09 3.47 1.54
N VAL A 60 5.93 3.15 0.27
CA VAL A 60 6.50 1.95 -0.34
C VAL A 60 7.48 2.35 -1.42
N GLY A 61 8.66 1.78 -1.40
CA GLY A 61 9.69 2.07 -2.40
C GLY A 61 9.47 1.35 -3.71
N ASN A 62 10.53 1.18 -4.48
CA ASN A 62 10.47 0.54 -5.78
C ASN A 62 10.81 -0.95 -5.66
N ASN A 63 10.26 -1.75 -6.55
CA ASN A 63 10.56 -3.19 -6.60
C ASN A 63 10.21 -3.87 -5.28
N VAL A 64 9.01 -3.66 -4.79
CA VAL A 64 8.56 -4.22 -3.52
C VAL A 64 7.45 -5.22 -3.78
N THR A 65 7.50 -6.35 -3.08
CA THR A 65 6.43 -7.33 -3.12
C THR A 65 5.82 -7.44 -1.74
N ILE A 66 4.50 -7.26 -1.66
CA ILE A 66 3.77 -7.40 -0.42
C ILE A 66 2.90 -8.64 -0.55
N LYS A 67 3.23 -9.66 0.23
CA LYS A 67 2.56 -10.95 0.11
C LYS A 67 1.30 -11.01 0.95
N SER A 68 0.48 -11.99 0.65
CA SER A 68 -0.89 -12.10 1.17
C SER A 68 -0.98 -12.05 2.69
N PHE A 69 -2.11 -11.54 3.14
CA PHE A 69 -2.46 -11.47 4.57
C PHE A 69 -1.51 -10.61 5.38
N SER A 70 -0.91 -9.61 4.74
CA SER A 70 -0.05 -8.65 5.44
C SER A 70 -0.84 -7.39 5.76
N HIS A 71 -0.49 -6.76 6.87
CA HIS A 71 -1.12 -5.53 7.32
C HIS A 71 -0.03 -4.51 7.61
N LEU A 72 -0.06 -3.39 6.92
CA LEU A 72 0.97 -2.36 7.07
C LEU A 72 0.33 -1.08 7.57
N GLU A 73 0.99 -0.44 8.51
CA GLU A 73 0.51 0.84 9.03
C GLU A 73 1.69 1.69 9.47
N GLY A 74 1.68 2.97 9.14
CA GLY A 74 2.68 3.92 9.62
C GLY A 74 4.11 3.50 9.37
N SER A 75 4.36 2.89 8.22
CA SER A 75 5.65 2.26 7.95
C SER A 75 6.31 2.83 6.71
N LYS A 76 7.63 2.84 6.72
CA LYS A 76 8.40 3.29 5.58
C LYS A 76 9.17 2.11 5.04
N ILE A 77 8.93 1.76 3.79
CA ILE A 77 9.51 0.58 3.18
C ILE A 77 10.45 0.99 2.07
N GLY A 78 11.66 0.51 2.11
CA GLY A 78 12.68 0.84 1.14
C GLY A 78 12.50 0.14 -0.19
N ASN A 79 13.56 0.05 -0.98
CA ASN A 79 13.52 -0.57 -2.30
C ASN A 79 13.94 -2.02 -2.24
N ASN A 80 13.46 -2.81 -3.18
CA ASN A 80 13.85 -4.22 -3.30
C ASN A 80 13.53 -5.00 -2.02
N VAL A 81 12.30 -4.85 -1.54
CA VAL A 81 11.88 -5.45 -0.28
C VAL A 81 10.78 -6.46 -0.55
N VAL A 82 10.79 -7.56 0.17
CA VAL A 82 9.71 -8.53 0.13
C VAL A 82 9.14 -8.64 1.54
N ILE A 83 7.83 -8.46 1.66
CA ILE A 83 7.13 -8.48 2.93
C ILE A 83 6.12 -9.60 2.97
N GLY A 84 6.14 -10.38 4.03
CA GLY A 84 5.16 -11.41 4.26
C GLY A 84 5.49 -12.73 3.60
N PRO A 85 4.51 -13.62 3.53
CA PRO A 85 3.11 -13.39 3.91
C PRO A 85 2.90 -13.28 5.42
N TYR A 86 1.70 -12.82 5.80
CA TYR A 86 1.33 -12.71 7.21
C TYR A 86 2.22 -11.79 8.03
N ALA A 87 2.69 -10.73 7.41
CA ALA A 87 3.51 -9.75 8.12
C ALA A 87 2.61 -8.65 8.67
N ARG A 88 2.96 -8.15 9.82
CA ARG A 88 2.28 -7.01 10.38
C ARG A 88 3.31 -5.95 10.71
N LEU A 89 3.23 -4.82 10.03
CA LEU A 89 4.12 -3.71 10.29
C LEU A 89 3.37 -2.65 11.08
N ARG A 90 3.87 -2.33 12.25
CA ARG A 90 3.25 -1.36 13.12
C ARG A 90 3.76 0.03 12.87
N PRO A 91 3.04 1.05 13.32
CA PRO A 91 3.49 2.44 13.15
C PRO A 91 4.90 2.62 13.69
N GLY A 92 5.71 3.34 12.92
CA GLY A 92 7.10 3.59 13.29
C GLY A 92 8.08 2.59 12.71
N THR A 93 7.59 1.59 11.97
CA THR A 93 8.47 0.60 11.36
C THR A 93 9.18 1.21 10.15
N LYS A 94 10.48 0.93 10.06
CA LYS A 94 11.25 1.37 8.92
C LYS A 94 12.02 0.17 8.39
N ILE A 95 11.80 -0.15 7.13
CA ILE A 95 12.47 -1.28 6.50
C ILE A 95 13.43 -0.75 5.46
N ASN A 96 14.69 -1.10 5.60
CA ASN A 96 15.73 -0.63 4.69
C ASN A 96 15.66 -1.37 3.36
N ASN A 97 16.51 -0.96 2.42
CA ASN A 97 16.54 -1.59 1.12
C ASN A 97 17.03 -3.03 1.21
N ASP A 98 16.61 -3.82 0.26
CA ASP A 98 17.10 -5.19 0.09
C ASP A 98 16.83 -6.10 1.28
N VAL A 99 15.68 -5.96 1.90
CA VAL A 99 15.30 -6.74 3.07
C VAL A 99 14.14 -7.66 2.75
N LYS A 100 14.16 -8.85 3.31
CA LYS A 100 13.03 -9.75 3.24
C LYS A 100 12.51 -9.96 4.64
N ILE A 101 11.20 -9.71 4.80
CA ILE A 101 10.54 -9.90 6.08
C ILE A 101 9.69 -11.16 5.95
N GLY A 102 9.92 -12.11 6.82
CA GLY A 102 9.13 -13.33 6.80
C GLY A 102 7.76 -13.14 7.43
N ASN A 103 7.08 -14.25 7.69
CA ASN A 103 5.76 -14.19 8.27
C ASN A 103 5.84 -14.09 9.79
N PHE A 104 4.77 -13.60 10.39
CA PHE A 104 4.65 -13.42 11.84
C PHE A 104 5.73 -12.49 12.42
N VAL A 105 6.04 -11.45 11.70
CA VAL A 105 7.04 -10.50 12.17
C VAL A 105 6.39 -9.28 12.78
#